data_d9f3bee99e598113eb24777174979789
#
_entry.id   d9f3bee99e598113eb24777174979789
#
_cell.length_a   1.000
_cell.length_b   1.000
_cell.length_c   1.000
_cell.angle_alpha   90.00
_cell.angle_beta   90.00
_cell.angle_gamma   90.00
#
_symmetry.space_group_name_H-M   'P 1'
#
loop_
_entity.id
_entity.type
_entity.pdbx_description
1 polymer ?
#
loop_
_entity_poly.entity_id
_entity_poly.type
_entity_poly.pdbx_seq_one_letter_code
_entity_poly.pdbx_strand_id
1 'polypeptide(L)'
;MGFLECVIAYQELLGFVAAGLSAISFLPQLIKIWRFRSVKDISTGMYVIYAISIILWLIYGIIIKSEPLILAEILTLILVSTILTMKYLWK
;
A
#
# COMPACT_ATOMS: atom_id res chain seq x y z
N MET A 1 -19.06 12.85 26.35
CA MET A 1 -18.35 12.44 25.15
C MET A 1 -17.99 10.98 25.22
N GLY A 2 -18.35 10.25 24.20
CA GLY A 2 -18.10 8.83 24.19
C GLY A 2 -16.79 8.48 23.53
N PHE A 3 -16.42 7.22 23.67
CA PHE A 3 -15.25 6.64 23.01
C PHE A 3 -15.28 6.86 21.49
N LEU A 4 -16.47 6.74 20.88
CA LEU A 4 -16.63 6.91 19.45
C LEU A 4 -16.26 8.31 18.96
N GLU A 5 -16.57 9.34 19.76
CA GLU A 5 -16.22 10.71 19.40
C GLU A 5 -14.70 10.91 19.40
N CYS A 6 -14.00 10.31 20.36
CA CYS A 6 -12.55 10.35 20.39
C CYS A 6 -11.95 9.64 19.17
N VAL A 7 -12.49 8.49 18.79
CA VAL A 7 -12.04 7.76 17.62
C VAL A 7 -12.26 8.57 16.36
N ILE A 8 -13.42 9.20 16.23
CA ILE A 8 -13.73 10.03 15.06
C ILE A 8 -12.78 11.22 14.98
N ALA A 9 -12.50 11.85 16.15
CA ALA A 9 -11.61 13.01 16.19
C ALA A 9 -10.17 12.68 15.74
N TYR A 10 -9.71 11.44 16.00
CA TYR A 10 -8.36 11.02 15.66
C TYR A 10 -8.31 10.07 14.47
N GLN A 11 -9.40 9.92 13.72
CA GLN A 11 -9.44 8.97 12.61
C GLN A 11 -8.41 9.28 11.52
N GLU A 12 -8.17 10.54 11.22
CA GLU A 12 -7.17 10.91 10.23
C GLU A 12 -5.76 10.58 10.70
N LEU A 13 -5.46 10.90 11.96
CA LEU A 13 -4.16 10.57 12.54
C LEU A 13 -3.94 9.06 12.53
N LEU A 14 -4.96 8.31 12.94
CA LEU A 14 -4.89 6.85 12.93
C LEU A 14 -4.66 6.32 11.53
N GLY A 15 -5.34 6.90 10.53
CA GLY A 15 -5.18 6.53 9.14
C GLY A 15 -3.77 6.80 8.63
N PHE A 16 -3.20 7.96 8.95
CA PHE A 16 -1.83 8.28 8.55
C PHE A 16 -0.80 7.37 9.21
N VAL A 17 -0.99 7.04 10.49
CA VAL A 17 -0.11 6.10 11.19
C VAL A 17 -0.18 4.72 10.55
N ALA A 18 -1.39 4.25 10.28
CA ALA A 18 -1.58 2.95 9.63
C ALA A 18 -0.95 2.94 8.23
N ALA A 19 -1.10 4.02 7.47
CA ALA A 19 -0.50 4.14 6.14
C ALA A 19 1.02 4.08 6.22
N GLY A 20 1.61 4.79 7.17
CA GLY A 20 3.05 4.78 7.37
C GLY A 20 3.58 3.41 7.74
N LEU A 21 2.90 2.72 8.66
CA LEU A 21 3.29 1.37 9.05
C LEU A 21 3.18 0.40 7.89
N SER A 22 2.13 0.52 7.08
CA SER A 22 1.96 -0.33 5.90
C SER A 22 3.07 -0.11 4.88
N ALA A 23 3.40 1.15 4.61
CA ALA A 23 4.48 1.48 3.68
C ALA A 23 5.82 0.94 4.18
N ILE A 24 6.11 1.13 5.48
CA ILE A 24 7.35 0.66 6.08
C ILE A 24 7.45 -0.87 6.00
N SER A 25 6.33 -1.57 6.14
CA SER A 25 6.32 -3.03 6.11
C SER A 25 6.73 -3.59 4.75
N PHE A 26 6.55 -2.84 3.67
CA PHE A 26 6.99 -3.26 2.34
C PHE A 26 8.47 -3.01 2.08
N LEU A 27 9.09 -2.09 2.82
CA LEU A 27 10.48 -1.73 2.58
C LEU A 27 11.46 -2.89 2.71
N PRO A 28 11.37 -3.71 3.78
CA PRO A 28 12.30 -4.85 3.88
C PRO A 28 12.20 -5.80 2.70
N GLN A 29 10.99 -6.06 2.23
CA GLN A 29 10.77 -6.94 1.08
C GLN A 29 11.35 -6.33 -0.19
N LEU A 30 11.13 -5.04 -0.39
CA LEU A 30 11.66 -4.33 -1.55
C LEU A 30 13.19 -4.32 -1.55
N ILE A 31 13.79 -4.07 -0.39
CA ILE A 31 15.26 -4.08 -0.24
C ILE A 31 15.81 -5.48 -0.51
N LYS A 32 15.14 -6.51 -0.02
CA LYS A 32 15.54 -7.88 -0.22
C LYS A 32 15.51 -8.25 -1.71
N ILE A 33 14.45 -7.88 -2.40
CA ILE A 33 14.33 -8.13 -3.83
C ILE A 33 15.43 -7.39 -4.59
N TRP A 34 15.63 -6.13 -4.26
CA TRP A 34 16.68 -5.33 -4.89
C TRP A 34 18.07 -5.92 -4.70
N ARG A 35 18.38 -6.28 -3.44
CA ARG A 35 19.71 -6.75 -3.07
C ARG A 35 20.05 -8.12 -3.65
N PHE A 36 19.10 -9.06 -3.57
CA PHE A 36 19.33 -10.43 -4.00
C PHE A 36 18.76 -10.74 -5.38
N ARG A 37 18.05 -9.79 -5.97
CA ARG A 37 17.39 -9.95 -7.26
C ARG A 37 16.54 -11.22 -7.33
N SER A 38 15.95 -11.60 -6.21
CA SER A 38 15.14 -12.80 -6.09
C SER A 38 13.67 -12.46 -6.23
N VAL A 39 13.08 -12.83 -7.36
CA VAL A 39 11.67 -12.60 -7.65
C VAL A 39 10.90 -13.90 -7.88
N LYS A 40 11.50 -15.03 -7.55
CA LYS A 40 10.90 -16.34 -7.77
C LYS A 40 9.62 -16.56 -6.98
N ASP A 41 9.58 -16.05 -5.75
CA ASP A 41 8.46 -16.27 -4.85
C ASP A 41 7.33 -15.25 -5.05
N ILE A 42 7.49 -14.33 -6.00
CA ILE A 42 6.51 -13.30 -6.26
C ILE A 42 5.55 -13.80 -7.33
N SER A 43 4.27 -13.91 -6.96
CA SER A 43 3.22 -14.28 -7.91
C SER A 43 2.76 -13.04 -8.68
N THR A 44 3.01 -13.03 -9.98
CA THR A 44 2.57 -11.93 -10.85
C THR A 44 1.05 -11.78 -10.79
N GLY A 45 0.31 -12.90 -10.85
CA GLY A 45 -1.14 -12.87 -10.79
C GLY A 45 -1.64 -12.23 -9.50
N MET A 46 -1.04 -12.60 -8.36
CA MET A 46 -1.43 -12.05 -7.08
C MET A 46 -1.21 -10.53 -7.03
N TYR A 47 -0.05 -10.08 -7.50
CA TYR A 47 0.27 -8.66 -7.47
C TYR A 47 -0.59 -7.85 -8.45
N VAL A 48 -0.96 -8.43 -9.60
CA VAL A 48 -1.86 -7.77 -10.55
C VAL A 48 -3.24 -7.60 -9.92
N ILE A 49 -3.78 -8.65 -9.30
CA ILE A 49 -5.07 -8.57 -8.60
C ILE A 49 -4.99 -7.55 -7.47
N TYR A 50 -3.89 -7.54 -6.73
CA TYR A 50 -3.67 -6.59 -5.65
C TYR A 50 -3.64 -5.16 -6.19
N ALA A 51 -2.97 -4.91 -7.31
CA ALA A 51 -2.91 -3.59 -7.93
C ALA A 51 -4.30 -3.11 -8.34
N ILE A 52 -5.12 -4.00 -8.90
CA ILE A 52 -6.51 -3.66 -9.25
C ILE A 52 -7.28 -3.28 -7.99
N SER A 53 -7.10 -4.03 -6.91
CA SER A 53 -7.71 -3.74 -5.61
C SER A 53 -7.31 -2.36 -5.10
N ILE A 54 -6.04 -2.01 -5.21
CA ILE A 54 -5.53 -0.70 -4.78
C ILE A 54 -6.21 0.42 -5.57
N ILE A 55 -6.35 0.25 -6.87
CA ILE A 55 -7.00 1.25 -7.71
C ILE A 55 -8.46 1.44 -7.28
N LEU A 56 -9.17 0.36 -7.01
CA LEU A 56 -10.56 0.44 -6.55
C LEU A 56 -10.65 1.14 -5.19
N TRP A 57 -9.74 0.83 -4.27
CA TRP A 57 -9.69 1.48 -2.97
C TRP A 57 -9.33 2.96 -3.10
N LEU A 58 -8.46 3.30 -4.03
CA LEU A 58 -8.09 4.70 -4.27
C LEU A 58 -9.29 5.50 -4.77
N ILE A 59 -10.07 4.93 -5.69
CA ILE A 59 -11.30 5.57 -6.17
C ILE A 59 -12.27 5.78 -4.99
N TYR A 60 -12.45 4.76 -4.16
CA TYR A 60 -13.29 4.86 -2.99
C TYR A 60 -12.81 5.96 -2.04
N GLY A 61 -11.49 6.02 -1.80
CA GLY A 61 -10.91 7.04 -0.94
C GLY A 61 -11.14 8.45 -1.47
N ILE A 62 -11.07 8.64 -2.77
CA ILE A 62 -11.34 9.94 -3.40
C ILE A 62 -12.80 10.32 -3.21
N ILE A 63 -13.71 9.37 -3.39
CA ILE A 63 -15.15 9.62 -3.24
C ILE A 63 -15.48 10.07 -1.81
N ILE A 64 -14.91 9.41 -0.81
CA ILE A 64 -15.17 9.76 0.60
C ILE A 64 -14.25 10.86 1.11
N LYS A 65 -13.35 11.37 0.28
CA LYS A 65 -12.40 12.43 0.63
C LYS A 65 -11.52 12.06 1.83
N SER A 66 -11.06 10.82 1.88
CA SER A 66 -10.18 10.34 2.94
C SER A 66 -8.72 10.53 2.55
N GLU A 67 -8.09 11.57 3.06
CA GLU A 67 -6.69 11.86 2.76
C GLU A 67 -5.73 10.72 3.19
N PRO A 68 -5.86 10.14 4.39
CA PRO A 68 -5.01 9.03 4.78
C PRO A 68 -5.13 7.83 3.85
N LEU A 69 -6.33 7.49 3.43
CA LEU A 69 -6.57 6.36 2.56
C LEU A 69 -5.97 6.61 1.17
N ILE A 70 -6.16 7.82 0.64
CA ILE A 70 -5.59 8.19 -0.66
C ILE A 70 -4.07 8.08 -0.62
N LEU A 71 -3.44 8.63 0.42
CA LEU A 71 -1.99 8.58 0.56
C LEU A 71 -1.49 7.14 0.67
N ALA A 72 -2.16 6.32 1.50
CA ALA A 72 -1.78 4.93 1.69
C ALA A 72 -1.83 4.16 0.38
N GLU A 73 -2.90 4.34 -0.39
CA GLU A 73 -3.08 3.60 -1.62
C GLU A 73 -2.10 4.03 -2.71
N ILE A 74 -1.80 5.34 -2.78
CA ILE A 74 -0.81 5.83 -3.73
C ILE A 74 0.56 5.25 -3.41
N LEU A 75 0.99 5.28 -2.15
CA LEU A 75 2.26 4.72 -1.74
C LEU A 75 2.35 3.22 -2.02
N THR A 76 1.29 2.49 -1.70
CA THR A 76 1.23 1.06 -1.93
C THR A 76 1.28 0.74 -3.42
N LEU A 77 0.58 1.52 -4.24
CA LEU A 77 0.58 1.33 -5.68
C LEU A 77 1.98 1.53 -6.26
N ILE A 78 2.69 2.54 -5.79
CA ILE A 78 4.07 2.79 -6.23
C ILE A 78 4.95 1.59 -5.87
N LEU A 79 4.84 1.08 -4.64
CA LEU A 79 5.64 -0.05 -4.17
C LEU A 79 5.32 -1.32 -4.95
N VAL A 80 4.05 -1.62 -5.15
CA VAL A 80 3.62 -2.81 -5.90
C VAL A 80 4.08 -2.73 -7.35
N SER A 81 3.94 -1.56 -7.97
CA SER A 81 4.38 -1.35 -9.35
C SER A 81 5.89 -1.55 -9.48
N THR A 82 6.65 -1.06 -8.50
CA THR A 82 8.10 -1.25 -8.48
C THR A 82 8.46 -2.73 -8.39
N ILE A 83 7.78 -3.48 -7.52
CA ILE A 83 8.03 -4.92 -7.35
C ILE A 83 7.71 -5.66 -8.65
N LEU A 84 6.59 -5.35 -9.30
CA LEU A 84 6.20 -5.98 -10.55
C LEU A 84 7.19 -5.66 -11.67
N THR A 85 7.69 -4.44 -11.71
CA THR A 85 8.70 -4.04 -12.69
C THR A 85 9.97 -4.84 -12.48
N MET A 86 10.41 -4.99 -11.25
CA MET A 86 11.60 -5.78 -10.92
C MET A 86 11.41 -7.23 -11.34
N LYS A 87 10.24 -7.81 -11.07
CA LYS A 87 9.95 -9.18 -11.47
C LYS A 87 9.99 -9.35 -12.98
N TYR A 88 9.46 -8.38 -13.71
CA TYR A 88 9.47 -8.42 -15.17
C TYR A 88 10.91 -8.35 -15.72
N LEU A 89 11.73 -7.48 -15.15
CA LEU A 89 13.10 -7.28 -15.61
C LEU A 89 14.05 -8.43 -15.21
N TRP A 90 13.80 -9.05 -14.07
CA TRP A 90 14.72 -10.04 -13.48
C TRP A 90 14.18 -11.46 -13.52
N LYS A 91 13.38 -11.80 -14.49
CA LYS A 91 12.83 -13.15 -14.59
C LYS A 91 13.88 -14.24 -14.55
#